data_e7f60092ff4d5b65f92be21b4b5ce8ab
#
_entry.id   e7f60092ff4d5b65f92be21b4b5ce8ab
#
_cell.length_a   1.000
_cell.length_b   1.000
_cell.length_c   1.000
_cell.angle_alpha   90.00
_cell.angle_beta   90.00
_cell.angle_gamma   90.00
#
_symmetry.space_group_name_H-M   'P 1'
#
loop_
_entity.id
_entity.type
_entity.pdbx_description
1 polymer ?
#
loop_
_entity_poly.entity_id
_entity_poly.type
_entity_poly.pdbx_seq_one_letter_code
_entity_poly.pdbx_strand_id
1 'polypeptide(L)'
;MIASLGMYDPRWLRGANDTLWQAIVTRLHGIGEVPVHLTRDLPLDAIWAAPDLLLAQTCGYPLMTRLDATVIATPIYDAPGCEGGWHRSALIVRHDERAQTPADLFGRRAAINSHDSNTGMNLLRGMVAPAARNGRFFGDVIETGAHTRSLFAVIAGTADCAAIDAVTLALLRDRYHGIDRRIRVLGWTAATPGLPLITAAHQSASVIAVLRTALAEIMIDPAVAGVRAALRLTGMTVIDRSTYAVVQEIEQQAITVGYPQLA
;
A
#
# COMPACT_ATOMS: atom_id res chain seq x y z
N MET A 1 -19.35 -13.53 -6.05
CA MET A 1 -18.05 -13.29 -5.38
C MET A 1 -17.44 -11.97 -5.86
N ILE A 2 -16.55 -11.36 -5.06
CA ILE A 2 -15.87 -10.10 -5.34
C ILE A 2 -14.37 -10.32 -5.49
N ALA A 3 -13.75 -9.67 -6.49
CA ALA A 3 -12.29 -9.60 -6.62
C ALA A 3 -11.86 -8.17 -6.92
N SER A 4 -10.76 -7.68 -6.28
CA SER A 4 -10.26 -6.32 -6.48
C SER A 4 -8.74 -6.21 -6.26
N LEU A 5 -8.06 -5.51 -7.15
CA LEU A 5 -6.65 -5.13 -7.01
C LEU A 5 -6.49 -3.60 -6.82
N GLY A 6 -7.48 -2.98 -6.15
CA GLY A 6 -7.68 -1.53 -6.09
C GLY A 6 -6.55 -0.72 -5.45
N MET A 7 -5.61 -1.37 -4.73
CA MET A 7 -4.51 -0.66 -4.07
C MET A 7 -3.49 -0.09 -5.06
N TYR A 8 -3.23 -0.80 -6.18
CA TYR A 8 -2.31 -0.37 -7.25
C TYR A 8 -3.00 -0.41 -8.61
N ASP A 9 -4.22 0.19 -8.71
CA ASP A 9 -5.06 0.20 -9.91
C ASP A 9 -5.33 1.60 -10.49
N PRO A 10 -4.31 2.46 -10.69
CA PRO A 10 -4.53 3.71 -11.37
C PRO A 10 -4.96 3.47 -12.82
N ARG A 11 -5.64 4.44 -13.43
CA ARG A 11 -6.25 4.28 -14.76
C ARG A 11 -5.30 3.70 -15.82
N TRP A 12 -4.02 4.07 -15.77
CA TRP A 12 -3.02 3.62 -16.75
C TRP A 12 -2.52 2.18 -16.54
N LEU A 13 -2.83 1.55 -15.39
CA LEU A 13 -2.49 0.17 -15.07
C LEU A 13 -3.70 -0.78 -15.07
N ARG A 14 -4.91 -0.26 -15.27
CA ARG A 14 -6.12 -1.10 -15.26
C ARG A 14 -6.07 -2.25 -16.24
N GLY A 15 -5.61 -2.00 -17.48
CA GLY A 15 -5.44 -3.07 -18.47
C GLY A 15 -4.47 -4.16 -18.02
N ALA A 16 -3.37 -3.79 -17.34
CA ALA A 16 -2.42 -4.75 -16.78
C ALA A 16 -3.05 -5.56 -15.64
N ASN A 17 -3.77 -4.90 -14.72
CA ASN A 17 -4.49 -5.59 -13.65
C ASN A 17 -5.60 -6.50 -14.18
N ASP A 18 -6.34 -6.09 -15.22
CA ASP A 18 -7.37 -6.92 -15.85
C ASP A 18 -6.75 -8.17 -16.51
N THR A 19 -5.62 -8.00 -17.21
CA THR A 19 -4.90 -9.15 -17.80
C THR A 19 -4.35 -10.09 -16.74
N LEU A 20 -3.79 -9.54 -15.66
CA LEU A 20 -3.32 -10.34 -14.51
C LEU A 20 -4.49 -11.11 -13.88
N TRP A 21 -5.64 -10.45 -13.68
CA TRP A 21 -6.83 -11.10 -13.14
C TRP A 21 -7.33 -12.23 -14.03
N GLN A 22 -7.42 -12.02 -15.35
CA GLN A 22 -7.80 -13.08 -16.28
C GLN A 22 -6.86 -14.28 -16.20
N ALA A 23 -5.56 -14.06 -16.10
CA ALA A 23 -4.59 -15.14 -15.93
C ALA A 23 -4.77 -15.89 -14.59
N ILE A 24 -5.17 -15.19 -13.51
CA ILE A 24 -5.53 -15.83 -12.23
C ILE A 24 -6.81 -16.67 -12.44
N VAL A 25 -7.87 -16.09 -13.01
CA VAL A 25 -9.17 -16.76 -13.22
C VAL A 25 -9.02 -18.08 -13.95
N THR A 26 -8.19 -18.16 -15.01
CA THR A 26 -7.96 -19.40 -15.77
C THR A 26 -7.36 -20.54 -14.92
N ARG A 27 -6.86 -20.23 -13.73
CA ARG A 27 -6.25 -21.20 -12.79
C ARG A 27 -7.12 -21.52 -11.58
N LEU A 28 -8.25 -20.82 -11.41
CA LEU A 28 -9.15 -21.02 -10.27
C LEU A 28 -10.12 -22.18 -10.50
N HIS A 29 -9.58 -23.40 -10.67
CA HIS A 29 -10.40 -24.59 -10.88
C HIS A 29 -11.07 -25.05 -9.57
N GLY A 30 -12.35 -25.41 -9.64
CA GLY A 30 -13.08 -25.98 -8.51
C GLY A 30 -13.59 -24.98 -7.46
N ILE A 31 -13.49 -23.66 -7.72
CA ILE A 31 -14.00 -22.60 -6.82
C ILE A 31 -15.47 -22.24 -7.10
N GLY A 32 -16.12 -22.87 -8.05
CA GLY A 32 -17.47 -22.48 -8.46
C GLY A 32 -17.48 -21.23 -9.33
N GLU A 33 -18.42 -20.31 -9.11
CA GLU A 33 -18.57 -19.10 -9.93
C GLU A 33 -17.55 -18.02 -9.51
N VAL A 34 -16.58 -17.74 -10.41
CA VAL A 34 -15.51 -16.74 -10.19
C VAL A 34 -15.88 -15.44 -10.92
N PRO A 35 -15.67 -14.26 -10.32
CA PRO A 35 -15.94 -12.98 -10.97
C PRO A 35 -15.07 -12.79 -12.21
N VAL A 36 -15.70 -12.50 -13.34
CA VAL A 36 -15.02 -12.29 -14.62
C VAL A 36 -14.18 -11.00 -14.61
N HIS A 37 -14.65 -9.98 -13.90
CA HIS A 37 -14.02 -8.65 -13.85
C HIS A 37 -13.65 -8.26 -12.43
N LEU A 38 -12.62 -7.42 -12.31
CA LEU A 38 -12.26 -6.77 -11.05
C LEU A 38 -13.32 -5.73 -10.67
N THR A 39 -13.74 -5.75 -9.40
CA THR A 39 -14.67 -4.78 -8.82
C THR A 39 -13.95 -3.46 -8.57
N ARG A 40 -14.49 -2.36 -9.12
CA ARG A 40 -13.92 -1.00 -9.06
C ARG A 40 -14.93 0.08 -8.69
N ASP A 41 -16.20 -0.26 -8.61
CA ASP A 41 -17.35 0.61 -8.38
C ASP A 41 -17.79 0.67 -6.91
N LEU A 42 -17.14 -0.13 -6.07
CA LEU A 42 -17.38 -0.13 -4.62
C LEU A 42 -16.21 0.53 -3.88
N PRO A 43 -16.46 1.19 -2.73
CA PRO A 43 -15.42 1.61 -1.81
C PRO A 43 -14.57 0.42 -1.33
N LEU A 44 -13.27 0.64 -1.10
CA LEU A 44 -12.36 -0.42 -0.64
C LEU A 44 -12.86 -1.11 0.64
N ASP A 45 -13.39 -0.35 1.59
CA ASP A 45 -13.94 -0.88 2.84
C ASP A 45 -15.11 -1.84 2.62
N ALA A 46 -15.99 -1.52 1.68
CA ALA A 46 -17.09 -2.39 1.31
C ALA A 46 -16.59 -3.68 0.62
N ILE A 47 -15.54 -3.56 -0.20
CA ILE A 47 -14.90 -4.73 -0.83
C ILE A 47 -14.28 -5.64 0.22
N TRP A 48 -13.51 -5.08 1.16
CA TRP A 48 -12.80 -5.87 2.19
C TRP A 48 -13.73 -6.52 3.20
N ALA A 49 -14.89 -5.90 3.46
CA ALA A 49 -15.92 -6.42 4.38
C ALA A 49 -16.93 -7.37 3.69
N ALA A 50 -16.84 -7.56 2.38
CA ALA A 50 -17.79 -8.38 1.67
C ALA A 50 -17.71 -9.86 2.09
N PRO A 51 -18.81 -10.50 2.45
CA PRO A 51 -18.80 -11.90 2.88
C PRO A 51 -18.42 -12.86 1.75
N ASP A 52 -18.63 -12.46 0.51
CA ASP A 52 -18.28 -13.22 -0.69
C ASP A 52 -16.97 -12.76 -1.34
N LEU A 53 -16.08 -12.11 -0.56
CA LEU A 53 -14.75 -11.71 -1.01
C LEU A 53 -13.92 -12.93 -1.40
N LEU A 54 -13.58 -13.05 -2.68
CA LEU A 54 -12.69 -14.08 -3.19
C LEU A 54 -11.23 -13.65 -3.08
N LEU A 55 -10.88 -12.45 -3.56
CA LEU A 55 -9.52 -11.94 -3.51
C LEU A 55 -9.53 -10.41 -3.56
N ALA A 56 -8.86 -9.76 -2.62
CA ALA A 56 -8.54 -8.33 -2.72
C ALA A 56 -7.18 -8.02 -2.12
N GLN A 57 -6.58 -6.91 -2.53
CA GLN A 57 -5.41 -6.36 -1.87
C GLN A 57 -5.84 -5.33 -0.82
N THR A 58 -5.23 -5.37 0.37
CA THR A 58 -5.50 -4.41 1.45
C THR A 58 -4.22 -3.80 2.02
N CYS A 59 -4.37 -2.79 2.87
CA CYS A 59 -3.28 -2.20 3.64
C CYS A 59 -3.10 -2.93 4.98
N GLY A 60 -1.88 -2.96 5.51
CA GLY A 60 -1.58 -3.63 6.78
C GLY A 60 -2.33 -3.04 7.98
N TYR A 61 -2.58 -1.71 8.00
CA TYR A 61 -3.25 -1.07 9.12
C TYR A 61 -4.73 -1.47 9.22
N PRO A 62 -5.59 -1.38 8.17
CA PRO A 62 -6.94 -1.93 8.22
C PRO A 62 -6.96 -3.43 8.53
N LEU A 63 -6.02 -4.22 7.97
CA LEU A 63 -5.93 -5.65 8.26
C LEU A 63 -5.81 -5.94 9.75
N MET A 64 -5.01 -5.16 10.46
CA MET A 64 -4.72 -5.40 11.88
C MET A 64 -5.71 -4.74 12.84
N THR A 65 -6.37 -3.66 12.42
CA THR A 65 -7.24 -2.87 13.30
C THR A 65 -8.72 -3.17 13.17
N ARG A 66 -9.19 -3.62 12.00
CA ARG A 66 -10.64 -3.74 11.77
C ARG A 66 -11.11 -4.84 10.84
N LEU A 67 -10.21 -5.46 10.04
CA LEU A 67 -10.64 -6.50 9.10
C LEU A 67 -10.54 -7.88 9.73
N ASP A 68 -11.61 -8.67 9.56
CA ASP A 68 -11.58 -10.12 9.75
C ASP A 68 -11.40 -10.76 8.38
N ALA A 69 -10.17 -11.11 8.03
CA ALA A 69 -9.81 -11.63 6.72
C ALA A 69 -8.61 -12.60 6.82
N THR A 70 -8.54 -13.52 5.87
CA THR A 70 -7.43 -14.46 5.75
C THR A 70 -6.40 -13.95 4.74
N VAL A 71 -5.13 -13.91 5.14
CA VAL A 71 -4.02 -13.55 4.24
C VAL A 71 -3.73 -14.72 3.30
N ILE A 72 -3.76 -14.44 2.00
CA ILE A 72 -3.45 -15.42 0.96
C ILE A 72 -1.96 -15.38 0.61
N ALA A 73 -1.46 -14.20 0.24
CA ALA A 73 -0.07 -13.96 -0.11
C ALA A 73 0.26 -12.48 0.01
N THR A 74 1.54 -12.15 0.08
CA THR A 74 2.05 -10.79 0.00
C THR A 74 2.87 -10.65 -1.28
N PRO A 75 2.47 -9.78 -2.22
CA PRO A 75 3.23 -9.53 -3.43
C PRO A 75 4.61 -8.95 -3.15
N ILE A 76 5.59 -9.34 -3.95
CA ILE A 76 6.96 -8.82 -3.96
C ILE A 76 7.11 -7.90 -5.16
N TYR A 77 7.57 -6.67 -4.94
CA TYR A 77 7.69 -5.65 -5.97
C TYR A 77 9.14 -5.22 -6.17
N ASP A 78 9.53 -4.97 -7.42
CA ASP A 78 10.77 -4.31 -7.79
C ASP A 78 10.61 -2.79 -7.70
N ALA A 79 10.84 -2.26 -6.49
CA ALA A 79 10.77 -0.83 -6.23
C ALA A 79 11.78 -0.44 -5.14
N PRO A 80 12.46 0.71 -5.25
CA PRO A 80 13.30 1.24 -4.17
C PRO A 80 12.47 1.37 -2.88
N GLY A 81 12.95 0.79 -1.78
CA GLY A 81 12.23 0.72 -0.51
C GLY A 81 11.43 -0.56 -0.31
N CYS A 82 11.45 -1.49 -1.30
CA CYS A 82 10.93 -2.84 -1.17
C CYS A 82 12.09 -3.85 -1.05
N GLU A 83 11.93 -4.83 -0.18
CA GLU A 83 12.86 -5.95 0.00
C GLU A 83 12.08 -7.21 0.35
N GLY A 84 12.06 -8.19 -0.57
CA GLY A 84 11.16 -9.33 -0.43
C GLY A 84 9.71 -8.88 -0.30
N GLY A 85 8.97 -9.47 0.64
CA GLY A 85 7.60 -9.08 0.94
C GLY A 85 7.45 -7.86 1.87
N TRP A 86 8.53 -7.12 2.15
CA TRP A 86 8.55 -5.93 3.02
C TRP A 86 8.69 -4.67 2.21
N HIS A 87 8.08 -3.56 2.66
CA HIS A 87 8.21 -2.28 2.03
C HIS A 87 8.24 -1.11 3.04
N ARG A 88 8.69 0.02 2.55
CA ARG A 88 8.78 1.31 3.26
C ARG A 88 7.95 2.35 2.54
N SER A 89 7.77 3.49 3.16
CA SER A 89 7.32 4.69 2.47
C SER A 89 8.44 5.69 2.33
N ALA A 90 8.50 6.36 1.20
CA ALA A 90 9.39 7.48 0.97
C ALA A 90 8.76 8.74 1.56
N LEU A 91 9.41 9.39 2.52
CA LEU A 91 9.08 10.74 2.92
C LEU A 91 9.59 11.70 1.84
N ILE A 92 8.68 12.26 1.06
CA ILE A 92 9.01 13.18 -0.02
C ILE A 92 8.78 14.63 0.39
N VAL A 93 9.60 15.50 -0.16
CA VAL A 93 9.47 16.95 -0.12
C VAL A 93 9.67 17.53 -1.52
N ARG A 94 9.33 18.79 -1.74
CA ARG A 94 9.68 19.46 -2.99
C ARG A 94 11.20 19.46 -3.20
N HIS A 95 11.65 19.49 -4.44
CA HIS A 95 13.08 19.43 -4.78
C HIS A 95 13.87 20.60 -4.17
N ASP A 96 13.27 21.79 -4.09
CA ASP A 96 13.86 23.03 -3.53
C ASP A 96 13.66 23.19 -2.01
N GLU A 97 13.03 22.22 -1.32
CA GLU A 97 12.89 22.26 0.14
C GLU A 97 14.26 22.12 0.82
N ARG A 98 14.50 22.93 1.86
CA ARG A 98 15.80 23.01 2.56
C ARG A 98 15.95 21.99 3.70
N ALA A 99 14.87 21.37 4.15
CA ALA A 99 14.90 20.35 5.18
C ALA A 99 15.91 19.23 4.81
N GLN A 100 16.76 18.82 5.74
CA GLN A 100 17.75 17.76 5.55
C GLN A 100 17.34 16.47 6.28
N THR A 101 16.54 16.59 7.31
CA THR A 101 16.05 15.48 8.13
C THR A 101 14.53 15.55 8.29
N PRO A 102 13.87 14.44 8.64
CA PRO A 102 12.45 14.48 8.98
C PRO A 102 12.11 15.47 10.09
N ALA A 103 13.01 15.67 11.07
CA ALA A 103 12.79 16.58 12.19
C ALA A 103 12.70 18.07 11.74
N ASP A 104 13.32 18.43 10.63
CA ASP A 104 13.27 19.80 10.09
C ASP A 104 11.89 20.18 9.52
N LEU A 105 10.99 19.19 9.41
CA LEU A 105 9.62 19.40 8.98
C LEU A 105 8.67 19.77 10.13
N PHE A 106 9.19 20.01 11.34
CA PHE A 106 8.36 20.45 12.48
C PHE A 106 7.59 21.75 12.12
N GLY A 107 6.27 21.73 12.37
CA GLY A 107 5.37 22.84 12.04
C GLY A 107 4.99 22.95 10.55
N ARG A 108 5.49 22.07 9.68
CA ARG A 108 5.13 22.05 8.25
C ARG A 108 3.77 21.37 8.02
N ARG A 109 3.26 21.44 6.79
CA ARG A 109 2.01 20.80 6.37
C ARG A 109 2.31 19.44 5.77
N ALA A 110 1.68 18.39 6.30
CA ALA A 110 1.78 17.05 5.74
C ALA A 110 0.55 16.70 4.89
N ALA A 111 0.74 15.97 3.78
CA ALA A 111 -0.35 15.33 3.07
C ALA A 111 -0.34 13.82 3.35
N ILE A 112 -1.51 13.27 3.67
CA ILE A 112 -1.75 11.83 3.82
C ILE A 112 -2.81 11.37 2.83
N ASN A 113 -2.79 10.08 2.47
CA ASN A 113 -3.84 9.52 1.61
C ASN A 113 -5.13 9.24 2.39
N SER A 114 -5.03 8.74 3.64
CA SER A 114 -6.15 8.57 4.57
C SER A 114 -5.64 8.34 5.99
N HIS A 115 -6.50 8.57 6.99
CA HIS A 115 -6.20 8.36 8.40
C HIS A 115 -6.07 6.88 8.80
N ASP A 116 -6.56 5.95 7.98
CA ASP A 116 -6.42 4.50 8.18
C ASP A 116 -5.30 3.87 7.35
N SER A 117 -4.46 4.68 6.72
CA SER A 117 -3.33 4.20 5.91
C SER A 117 -2.14 3.81 6.78
N ASN A 118 -1.58 2.61 6.54
CA ASN A 118 -0.28 2.28 7.11
C ASN A 118 0.82 3.12 6.46
N THR A 119 0.93 3.09 5.14
CA THR A 119 2.04 3.66 4.38
C THR A 119 2.01 5.19 4.31
N GLY A 120 0.83 5.82 4.29
CA GLY A 120 0.71 7.27 4.18
C GLY A 120 0.55 8.00 5.51
N MET A 121 0.07 7.32 6.55
CA MET A 121 -0.19 7.95 7.85
C MET A 121 0.59 7.28 9.00
N ASN A 122 0.38 5.98 9.26
CA ASN A 122 0.94 5.33 10.44
C ASN A 122 2.47 5.31 10.45
N LEU A 123 3.10 4.96 9.31
CA LEU A 123 4.55 4.97 9.17
C LEU A 123 5.12 6.39 9.25
N LEU A 124 4.42 7.40 8.71
CA LEU A 124 4.81 8.80 8.86
C LEU A 124 4.73 9.24 10.32
N ARG A 125 3.64 8.89 11.03
CA ARG A 125 3.47 9.15 12.46
C ARG A 125 4.63 8.55 13.26
N GLY A 126 4.94 7.26 13.06
CA GLY A 126 6.04 6.59 13.74
C GLY A 126 7.40 7.24 13.47
N MET A 127 7.63 7.72 12.24
CA MET A 127 8.88 8.37 11.85
C MET A 127 9.10 9.71 12.55
N VAL A 128 8.04 10.52 12.72
CA VAL A 128 8.17 11.88 13.29
C VAL A 128 7.89 11.95 14.79
N ALA A 129 7.26 10.91 15.37
CA ALA A 129 6.88 10.87 16.78
C ALA A 129 8.03 11.20 17.74
N PRO A 130 9.30 10.75 17.55
CA PRO A 130 10.41 11.11 18.43
C PRO A 130 10.75 12.61 18.46
N ALA A 131 10.35 13.36 17.42
CA ALA A 131 10.58 14.80 17.32
C ALA A 131 9.33 15.64 17.64
N ALA A 132 8.21 14.98 17.96
CA ALA A 132 6.98 15.67 18.34
C ALA A 132 7.14 16.42 19.68
N ARG A 133 6.42 17.53 19.82
CA ARG A 133 6.45 18.37 21.03
C ARG A 133 5.02 18.64 21.49
N ASN A 134 4.72 18.34 22.73
CA ASN A 134 3.37 18.54 23.31
C ASN A 134 2.26 17.89 22.46
N GLY A 135 2.51 16.67 21.94
CA GLY A 135 1.56 15.93 21.12
C GLY A 135 1.38 16.46 19.69
N ARG A 136 2.28 17.35 19.21
CA ARG A 136 2.23 17.94 17.85
C ARG A 136 3.59 17.85 17.17
N PHE A 137 3.54 17.64 15.86
CA PHE A 137 4.71 17.74 14.97
C PHE A 137 4.41 18.61 13.76
N PHE A 138 3.30 18.34 13.04
CA PHE A 138 2.90 19.13 11.89
C PHE A 138 2.06 20.35 12.29
N GLY A 139 2.12 21.41 11.50
CA GLY A 139 1.24 22.57 11.66
C GLY A 139 -0.16 22.31 11.10
N ASP A 140 -0.24 21.41 10.09
CA ASP A 140 -1.49 20.99 9.46
C ASP A 140 -1.32 19.62 8.80
N VAL A 141 -2.40 18.82 8.71
CA VAL A 141 -2.44 17.51 8.07
C VAL A 141 -3.62 17.46 7.10
N ILE A 142 -3.33 17.31 5.81
CA ILE A 142 -4.30 17.34 4.72
C ILE A 142 -4.57 15.92 4.24
N GLU A 143 -5.80 15.44 4.36
CA GLU A 143 -6.22 14.18 3.77
C GLU A 143 -6.58 14.37 2.29
N THR A 144 -5.89 13.64 1.41
CA THR A 144 -5.99 13.78 -0.05
C THR A 144 -6.77 12.65 -0.73
N GLY A 145 -6.98 11.54 -0.04
CA GLY A 145 -7.67 10.36 -0.53
C GLY A 145 -6.82 9.41 -1.38
N ALA A 146 -5.56 9.76 -1.74
CA ALA A 146 -4.67 8.87 -2.49
C ALA A 146 -3.22 9.33 -2.45
N HIS A 147 -2.24 8.39 -2.43
CA HIS A 147 -0.81 8.71 -2.50
C HIS A 147 -0.44 9.58 -3.71
N THR A 148 -1.05 9.32 -4.86
CA THR A 148 -0.86 10.15 -6.07
C THR A 148 -1.26 11.60 -5.81
N ARG A 149 -2.40 11.85 -5.15
CA ARG A 149 -2.85 13.20 -4.81
C ARG A 149 -1.93 13.85 -3.77
N SER A 150 -1.48 13.08 -2.76
CA SER A 150 -0.51 13.57 -1.76
C SER A 150 0.79 14.02 -2.43
N LEU A 151 1.33 13.24 -3.37
CA LEU A 151 2.52 13.59 -4.12
C LEU A 151 2.32 14.89 -4.92
N PHE A 152 1.21 15.01 -5.63
CA PHE A 152 0.93 16.23 -6.40
C PHE A 152 0.62 17.44 -5.50
N ALA A 153 0.08 17.25 -4.29
CA ALA A 153 -0.05 18.31 -3.30
C ALA A 153 1.32 18.87 -2.86
N VAL A 154 2.32 17.99 -2.69
CA VAL A 154 3.71 18.42 -2.43
C VAL A 154 4.29 19.18 -3.61
N ILE A 155 4.13 18.68 -4.85
CA ILE A 155 4.61 19.36 -6.06
C ILE A 155 3.98 20.74 -6.23
N ALA A 156 2.69 20.87 -5.92
CA ALA A 156 1.94 22.11 -6.01
C ALA A 156 2.21 23.10 -4.87
N GLY A 157 2.88 22.63 -3.77
CA GLY A 157 3.14 23.45 -2.58
C GLY A 157 1.92 23.64 -1.68
N THR A 158 0.84 22.89 -1.87
CA THR A 158 -0.31 22.85 -0.94
C THR A 158 0.00 22.04 0.31
N ALA A 159 0.92 21.08 0.21
CA ALA A 159 1.57 20.40 1.33
C ALA A 159 3.09 20.54 1.19
N ASP A 160 3.80 20.44 2.32
CA ASP A 160 5.26 20.59 2.35
C ASP A 160 5.95 19.21 2.28
N CYS A 161 5.27 18.15 2.76
CA CYS A 161 5.75 16.78 2.69
C CYS A 161 4.61 15.76 2.60
N ALA A 162 4.96 14.52 2.23
CA ALA A 162 4.07 13.37 2.27
C ALA A 162 4.88 12.07 2.40
N ALA A 163 4.34 11.05 3.07
CA ALA A 163 4.85 9.69 2.97
C ALA A 163 4.14 8.97 1.82
N ILE A 164 4.90 8.54 0.84
CA ILE A 164 4.39 7.86 -0.36
C ILE A 164 4.86 6.40 -0.32
N ASP A 165 3.91 5.49 -0.46
CA ASP A 165 4.18 4.07 -0.62
C ASP A 165 5.25 3.81 -1.70
N ALA A 166 6.22 2.94 -1.41
CA ALA A 166 7.38 2.69 -2.29
C ALA A 166 6.96 2.24 -3.70
N VAL A 167 5.98 1.33 -3.78
CA VAL A 167 5.47 0.81 -5.06
C VAL A 167 4.75 1.91 -5.82
N THR A 168 3.88 2.66 -5.14
CA THR A 168 3.19 3.81 -5.75
C THR A 168 4.18 4.84 -6.29
N LEU A 169 5.24 5.17 -5.53
CA LEU A 169 6.26 6.12 -5.99
C LEU A 169 6.99 5.60 -7.24
N ALA A 170 7.34 4.31 -7.27
CA ALA A 170 8.00 3.71 -8.41
C ALA A 170 7.09 3.72 -9.67
N LEU A 171 5.83 3.34 -9.53
CA LEU A 171 4.84 3.40 -10.62
C LEU A 171 4.59 4.84 -11.12
N LEU A 172 4.63 5.83 -10.23
CA LEU A 172 4.52 7.24 -10.62
C LEU A 172 5.76 7.74 -11.36
N ARG A 173 6.95 7.28 -10.99
CA ARG A 173 8.20 7.55 -11.73
C ARG A 173 8.17 6.98 -13.14
N ASP A 174 7.67 5.79 -13.31
CA ASP A 174 7.48 5.18 -14.64
C ASP A 174 6.50 5.99 -15.51
N ARG A 175 5.44 6.48 -14.89
CA ARG A 175 4.37 7.21 -15.60
C ARG A 175 4.73 8.67 -15.91
N TYR A 176 5.42 9.34 -15.00
CA TYR A 176 5.69 10.78 -15.08
C TYR A 176 7.18 11.06 -15.14
N HIS A 177 7.75 11.00 -16.33
CA HIS A 177 9.17 11.30 -16.55
C HIS A 177 9.53 12.70 -16.02
N GLY A 178 10.57 12.76 -15.19
CA GLY A 178 11.05 14.00 -14.59
C GLY A 178 10.38 14.39 -13.27
N ILE A 179 9.60 13.51 -12.65
CA ILE A 179 9.03 13.74 -11.32
C ILE A 179 10.14 14.01 -10.28
N ASP A 180 11.30 13.36 -10.42
CA ASP A 180 12.46 13.53 -9.54
C ASP A 180 13.12 14.93 -9.65
N ARG A 181 12.78 15.72 -10.69
CA ARG A 181 13.14 17.14 -10.75
C ARG A 181 12.22 18.05 -9.93
N ARG A 182 11.10 17.53 -9.47
CA ARG A 182 10.08 18.26 -8.72
C ARG A 182 10.05 17.90 -7.24
N ILE A 183 10.48 16.67 -6.91
CA ILE A 183 10.53 16.15 -5.55
C ILE A 183 11.89 15.54 -5.26
N ARG A 184 12.19 15.38 -3.97
CA ARG A 184 13.25 14.51 -3.49
C ARG A 184 12.78 13.67 -2.31
N VAL A 185 13.39 12.52 -2.14
CA VAL A 185 13.17 11.66 -0.96
C VAL A 185 14.05 12.21 0.18
N LEU A 186 13.41 12.63 1.26
CA LEU A 186 14.10 13.11 2.46
C LEU A 186 14.54 11.95 3.37
N GLY A 187 13.80 10.84 3.34
CA GLY A 187 14.10 9.66 4.12
C GLY A 187 13.11 8.52 3.84
N TRP A 188 13.39 7.36 4.43
CA TRP A 188 12.54 6.19 4.33
C TRP A 188 12.01 5.80 5.71
N THR A 189 10.75 5.45 5.81
CA THR A 189 10.13 4.98 7.06
C THR A 189 10.71 3.62 7.51
N ALA A 190 10.32 3.16 8.67
CA ALA A 190 10.48 1.76 9.06
C ALA A 190 9.87 0.85 8.00
N ALA A 191 10.44 -0.37 7.84
CA ALA A 191 9.86 -1.39 6.97
C ALA A 191 8.71 -2.09 7.69
N THR A 192 7.67 -2.42 6.94
CA THR A 192 6.56 -3.29 7.38
C THR A 192 6.28 -4.33 6.29
N PRO A 193 5.59 -5.44 6.59
CA PRO A 193 5.09 -6.31 5.54
C PRO A 193 4.28 -5.52 4.51
N GLY A 194 4.46 -5.87 3.24
CA GLY A 194 3.78 -5.24 2.11
C GLY A 194 2.27 -5.45 2.13
N LEU A 195 1.58 -4.84 1.18
CA LEU A 195 0.13 -4.91 1.09
C LEU A 195 -0.31 -6.34 0.72
N PRO A 196 -0.99 -7.07 1.64
CA PRO A 196 -1.35 -8.46 1.41
C PRO A 196 -2.56 -8.60 0.48
N LEU A 197 -2.59 -9.72 -0.22
CA LEU A 197 -3.80 -10.26 -0.82
C LEU A 197 -4.58 -11.03 0.25
N ILE A 198 -5.86 -10.73 0.38
CA ILE A 198 -6.76 -11.29 1.38
C ILE A 198 -7.97 -11.94 0.72
N THR A 199 -8.60 -12.84 1.46
CA THR A 199 -9.93 -13.40 1.19
C THR A 199 -10.79 -13.30 2.44
N ALA A 200 -12.10 -13.55 2.33
CA ALA A 200 -12.99 -13.59 3.49
C ALA A 200 -12.50 -14.61 4.54
N ALA A 201 -12.67 -14.30 5.83
CA ALA A 201 -12.15 -15.13 6.93
C ALA A 201 -12.67 -16.57 6.93
N HIS A 202 -13.90 -16.79 6.48
CA HIS A 202 -14.56 -18.10 6.47
C HIS A 202 -14.28 -18.93 5.20
N GLN A 203 -13.36 -18.51 4.33
CA GLN A 203 -13.01 -19.29 3.15
C GLN A 203 -12.41 -20.65 3.52
N SER A 204 -12.79 -21.68 2.76
CA SER A 204 -12.31 -23.03 2.99
C SER A 204 -10.80 -23.16 2.71
N ALA A 205 -10.14 -24.08 3.40
CA ALA A 205 -8.73 -24.38 3.15
C ALA A 205 -8.45 -24.77 1.69
N SER A 206 -9.41 -25.42 1.01
CA SER A 206 -9.29 -25.77 -0.41
C SER A 206 -9.28 -24.54 -1.31
N VAL A 207 -10.16 -23.56 -1.08
CA VAL A 207 -10.15 -22.28 -1.83
C VAL A 207 -8.86 -21.52 -1.61
N ILE A 208 -8.39 -21.44 -0.35
CA ILE A 208 -7.11 -20.81 0.00
C ILE A 208 -5.95 -21.46 -0.74
N ALA A 209 -5.90 -22.79 -0.78
CA ALA A 209 -4.86 -23.54 -1.49
C ALA A 209 -4.88 -23.25 -3.00
N VAL A 210 -6.06 -23.25 -3.64
CA VAL A 210 -6.21 -22.94 -5.06
C VAL A 210 -5.75 -21.50 -5.35
N LEU A 211 -6.15 -20.52 -4.54
CA LEU A 211 -5.71 -19.14 -4.72
C LEU A 211 -4.18 -19.01 -4.61
N ARG A 212 -3.55 -19.64 -3.63
CA ARG A 212 -2.09 -19.63 -3.47
C ARG A 212 -1.38 -20.28 -4.65
N THR A 213 -1.88 -21.43 -5.11
CA THR A 213 -1.33 -22.12 -6.30
C THR A 213 -1.44 -21.25 -7.54
N ALA A 214 -2.62 -20.69 -7.82
CA ALA A 214 -2.83 -19.80 -8.96
C ALA A 214 -1.88 -18.60 -8.94
N LEU A 215 -1.71 -17.96 -7.76
CA LEU A 215 -0.79 -16.84 -7.59
C LEU A 215 0.68 -17.24 -7.78
N ALA A 216 1.09 -18.44 -7.36
CA ALA A 216 2.45 -18.94 -7.58
C ALA A 216 2.70 -19.23 -9.08
N GLU A 217 1.74 -19.85 -9.76
CA GLU A 217 1.85 -20.20 -11.17
C GLU A 217 1.95 -18.95 -12.07
N ILE A 218 1.18 -17.89 -11.82
CA ILE A 218 1.30 -16.65 -12.61
C ILE A 218 2.67 -15.99 -12.47
N MET A 219 3.41 -16.26 -11.40
CA MET A 219 4.74 -15.67 -11.21
C MET A 219 5.80 -16.28 -12.13
N ILE A 220 5.59 -17.50 -12.59
CA ILE A 220 6.50 -18.20 -13.50
C ILE A 220 5.98 -18.29 -14.94
N ASP A 221 4.75 -17.83 -15.19
CA ASP A 221 4.14 -17.88 -16.53
C ASP A 221 4.75 -16.82 -17.45
N PRO A 222 5.40 -17.22 -18.56
CA PRO A 222 5.97 -16.28 -19.53
C PRO A 222 4.90 -15.44 -20.25
N ALA A 223 3.66 -15.95 -20.38
CA ALA A 223 2.58 -15.24 -21.08
C ALA A 223 2.18 -13.93 -20.38
N VAL A 224 2.37 -13.84 -19.06
CA VAL A 224 2.08 -12.63 -18.25
C VAL A 224 3.33 -11.88 -17.78
N ALA A 225 4.52 -12.22 -18.29
CA ALA A 225 5.77 -11.58 -17.91
C ALA A 225 5.75 -10.06 -18.13
N GLY A 226 5.23 -9.60 -19.28
CA GLY A 226 5.09 -8.18 -19.58
C GLY A 226 4.12 -7.46 -18.65
N VAL A 227 3.04 -8.14 -18.25
CA VAL A 227 2.06 -7.61 -17.27
C VAL A 227 2.70 -7.49 -15.91
N ARG A 228 3.42 -8.52 -15.44
CA ARG A 228 4.14 -8.46 -14.16
C ARG A 228 5.16 -7.30 -14.15
N ALA A 229 5.92 -7.14 -15.23
CA ALA A 229 6.88 -6.05 -15.36
C ALA A 229 6.20 -4.67 -15.27
N ALA A 230 5.07 -4.48 -15.98
CA ALA A 230 4.30 -3.23 -15.92
C ALA A 230 3.78 -2.92 -14.51
N LEU A 231 3.46 -3.93 -13.72
CA LEU A 231 3.02 -3.83 -12.34
C LEU A 231 4.19 -3.88 -11.34
N ARG A 232 5.44 -3.98 -11.81
CA ARG A 232 6.65 -4.18 -10.99
C ARG A 232 6.58 -5.40 -10.07
N LEU A 233 5.75 -6.37 -10.40
CA LEU A 233 5.50 -7.58 -9.62
C LEU A 233 6.54 -8.65 -9.95
N THR A 234 7.36 -9.04 -8.97
CA THR A 234 8.46 -10.00 -9.17
C THR A 234 8.27 -11.32 -8.44
N GLY A 235 7.36 -11.38 -7.47
CA GLY A 235 7.13 -12.60 -6.71
C GLY A 235 5.90 -12.51 -5.80
N MET A 236 5.64 -13.62 -5.12
CA MET A 236 4.67 -13.74 -4.05
C MET A 236 5.31 -14.48 -2.89
N THR A 237 5.00 -14.09 -1.67
CA THR A 237 5.40 -14.80 -0.45
C THR A 237 4.20 -14.92 0.49
N VAL A 238 4.21 -15.89 1.39
CA VAL A 238 3.20 -16.00 2.44
C VAL A 238 3.80 -15.41 3.71
N ILE A 239 3.27 -14.29 4.16
CA ILE A 239 3.60 -13.67 5.45
C ILE A 239 2.41 -13.89 6.37
N ASP A 240 2.65 -14.50 7.52
CA ASP A 240 1.59 -14.75 8.49
C ASP A 240 0.99 -13.45 9.01
N ARG A 241 -0.33 -13.46 9.26
CA ARG A 241 -1.04 -12.30 9.80
C ARG A 241 -0.39 -11.72 11.06
N SER A 242 0.14 -12.59 11.94
CA SER A 242 0.83 -12.18 13.17
C SER A 242 2.05 -11.29 12.92
N THR A 243 2.75 -11.47 11.80
CA THR A 243 3.90 -10.63 11.40
C THR A 243 3.47 -9.17 11.11
N TYR A 244 2.22 -8.96 10.73
CA TYR A 244 1.68 -7.61 10.53
C TYR A 244 1.45 -6.85 11.85
N ALA A 245 1.60 -7.50 13.03
CA ALA A 245 1.50 -6.84 14.34
C ALA A 245 2.49 -5.67 14.49
N VAL A 246 3.62 -5.69 13.78
CA VAL A 246 4.57 -4.56 13.72
C VAL A 246 3.90 -3.23 13.36
N VAL A 247 2.81 -3.25 12.61
CA VAL A 247 2.03 -2.05 12.25
C VAL A 247 1.39 -1.42 13.49
N GLN A 248 0.85 -2.25 14.40
CA GLN A 248 0.29 -1.81 15.68
C GLN A 248 1.38 -1.43 16.68
N GLU A 249 2.53 -2.10 16.63
CA GLU A 249 3.69 -1.75 17.47
C GLU A 249 4.20 -0.34 17.15
N ILE A 250 4.29 0.04 15.87
CA ILE A 250 4.66 1.40 15.44
C ILE A 250 3.65 2.44 15.97
N GLU A 251 2.37 2.14 15.90
CA GLU A 251 1.32 2.98 16.48
C GLU A 251 1.50 3.12 17.98
N GLN A 252 1.66 2.00 18.70
CA GLN A 252 1.80 2.01 20.15
C GLN A 252 3.07 2.74 20.61
N GLN A 253 4.17 2.65 19.88
CA GLN A 253 5.38 3.41 20.15
C GLN A 253 5.13 4.91 20.03
N ALA A 254 4.41 5.35 18.99
CA ALA A 254 4.04 6.77 18.85
C ALA A 254 3.14 7.25 19.99
N ILE A 255 2.17 6.44 20.42
CA ILE A 255 1.32 6.74 21.58
C ILE A 255 2.16 6.88 22.86
N THR A 256 3.10 5.96 23.08
CA THR A 256 3.95 5.92 24.29
C THR A 256 4.81 7.17 24.42
N VAL A 257 5.28 7.77 23.32
CA VAL A 257 6.03 9.03 23.33
C VAL A 257 5.15 10.28 23.31
N GLY A 258 3.82 10.12 23.51
CA GLY A 258 2.87 11.22 23.57
C GLY A 258 2.41 11.78 22.24
N TYR A 259 2.51 10.99 21.14
CA TYR A 259 2.06 11.38 19.80
C TYR A 259 1.03 10.39 19.23
N PRO A 260 -0.18 10.27 19.83
CA PRO A 260 -1.19 9.29 19.47
C PRO A 260 -1.83 9.55 18.10
N GLN A 261 -1.83 10.79 17.64
CA GLN A 261 -2.41 11.20 16.37
C GLN A 261 -1.38 11.97 15.55
N LEU A 262 -1.48 11.83 14.22
CA LEU A 262 -0.66 12.63 13.31
C LEU A 262 -1.21 14.06 13.29
N ALA A 263 -0.53 14.99 13.94
CA ALA A 263 -0.93 16.40 14.09
C ALA A 263 0.27 17.32 14.16
#